data_4c36bff1cf7a081bcd8c010dcea28998
#
_entry.id   4c36bff1cf7a081bcd8c010dcea28998
#
_cell.length_a   1.000
_cell.length_b   1.000
_cell.length_c   1.000
_cell.angle_alpha   90.00
_cell.angle_beta   90.00
_cell.angle_gamma   90.00
#
_symmetry.space_group_name_H-M   'P 1'
#
loop_
_entity.id
_entity.type
_entity.pdbx_description
1 polymer ?
#
loop_
_entity_poly.entity_id
_entity_poly.type
_entity_poly.pdbx_seq_one_letter_code
_entity_poly.pdbx_strand_id
1 'polypeptide(L)'
;MSTRQVSDSNDPVIENITQLVEPMAGGEKPKDRWRIGTEHEKFVYCTNDHHAPSYDEPGGIKDLLLAMREFGWQPVEEGGKVIAMSGSDGAISLEPAGQLELSGAPLENLHETCNETGRHLQQVKAIGQKTGKGFLGMGMWPDKTRAELPIMPKGRYKIMLNHMPRVGNLGLDMMLRTCTIQVNLDYASEADMAQKFRVGLALQPLATALFANSPFTEGKPNGYQSFRSHIWSDGLSFRDFLKGNLSVLPGEKPTMSDWTDHLSTAFPEVRLKSFLEMRGADGGPWNRICALPAFWVGLLYDQTALDGAWDRVKHWTMEEREALRNAVPEHGLDTPLPRGGKLNDLAKEILDISSAGLTARNRLNTSGDNESGFLDPLREVVAKGKSPAAQLLDRYHGEWNGDVSKIYDEMSF
;
A
#
# COMPACT_ATOMS: atom_id res chain seq x y z
N MET A 1 -9.57 4.57 -5.72
CA MET A 1 -9.87 4.17 -7.12
C MET A 1 -9.23 5.17 -8.06
N SER A 2 -8.28 4.74 -8.90
CA SER A 2 -7.86 5.55 -10.04
C SER A 2 -8.53 5.02 -11.31
N THR A 3 -9.84 5.22 -11.41
CA THR A 3 -10.53 5.12 -12.68
C THR A 3 -10.25 6.40 -13.45
N ARG A 4 -9.60 6.28 -14.61
CA ARG A 4 -9.43 7.39 -15.53
C ARG A 4 -10.81 7.91 -15.92
N GLN A 5 -11.16 9.13 -15.52
CA GLN A 5 -12.15 9.87 -16.27
C GLN A 5 -11.50 10.17 -17.62
N VAL A 6 -12.12 9.72 -18.69
CA VAL A 6 -11.72 10.14 -20.04
C VAL A 6 -11.79 11.67 -20.02
N SER A 7 -10.68 12.36 -20.31
CA SER A 7 -10.65 13.81 -20.37
C SER A 7 -11.74 14.26 -21.35
N ASP A 8 -12.76 14.92 -20.83
CA ASP A 8 -13.69 15.65 -21.68
C ASP A 8 -12.89 16.72 -22.41
N SER A 9 -13.25 16.98 -23.66
CA SER A 9 -12.65 18.05 -24.48
C SER A 9 -12.75 19.45 -23.85
N ASN A 10 -13.38 19.57 -22.68
CA ASN A 10 -13.58 20.79 -21.89
C ASN A 10 -12.76 20.81 -20.58
N ASP A 11 -11.79 19.91 -20.39
CA ASP A 11 -10.99 19.89 -19.18
C ASP A 11 -10.13 21.15 -19.08
N PRO A 12 -10.26 21.97 -18.01
CA PRO A 12 -9.60 23.27 -17.94
C PRO A 12 -8.08 23.14 -17.86
N VAL A 13 -7.39 23.90 -18.68
CA VAL A 13 -5.92 24.04 -18.60
C VAL A 13 -5.57 24.70 -17.27
N ILE A 14 -4.50 24.23 -16.63
CA ILE A 14 -3.96 24.82 -15.41
C ILE A 14 -3.32 26.18 -15.75
N GLU A 15 -3.86 27.24 -15.19
CA GLU A 15 -3.40 28.60 -15.40
C GLU A 15 -2.47 29.10 -14.29
N ASN A 16 -2.67 28.59 -13.06
CA ASN A 16 -1.91 29.03 -11.90
C ASN A 16 -1.79 27.92 -10.83
N ILE A 17 -0.85 28.11 -9.91
CA ILE A 17 -0.54 27.14 -8.85
C ILE A 17 -1.69 26.95 -7.86
N THR A 18 -2.55 27.94 -7.67
CA THR A 18 -3.68 27.86 -6.73
C THR A 18 -4.63 26.73 -7.11
N GLN A 19 -4.88 26.55 -8.41
CA GLN A 19 -5.69 25.43 -8.91
C GLN A 19 -5.13 24.04 -8.56
N LEU A 20 -3.80 23.92 -8.36
CA LEU A 20 -3.18 22.66 -7.90
C LEU A 20 -3.30 22.49 -6.39
N VAL A 21 -3.39 23.57 -5.64
CA VAL A 21 -3.48 23.56 -4.17
C VAL A 21 -4.91 23.36 -3.68
N GLU A 22 -5.89 23.95 -4.37
CA GLU A 22 -7.31 23.90 -3.96
C GLU A 22 -7.86 22.50 -3.69
N PRO A 23 -7.61 21.46 -4.50
CA PRO A 23 -8.07 20.10 -4.22
C PRO A 23 -7.48 19.50 -2.94
N MET A 24 -6.26 19.92 -2.57
CA MET A 24 -5.59 19.47 -1.34
C MET A 24 -6.14 20.25 -0.14
N ALA A 25 -6.23 21.57 -0.22
CA ALA A 25 -6.80 22.42 0.81
C ALA A 25 -8.27 22.07 1.09
N GLY A 26 -9.03 21.67 0.06
CA GLY A 26 -10.39 21.14 0.21
C GLY A 26 -10.49 19.83 1.01
N GLY A 27 -9.36 19.17 1.28
CA GLY A 27 -9.26 18.00 2.16
C GLY A 27 -9.20 18.31 3.65
N GLU A 28 -9.01 19.57 4.03
CA GLU A 28 -8.95 19.99 5.45
C GLU A 28 -10.27 19.71 6.16
N LYS A 29 -10.21 19.03 7.32
CA LYS A 29 -11.37 18.61 8.10
C LYS A 29 -11.12 18.78 9.60
N PRO A 30 -12.10 19.24 10.38
CA PRO A 30 -12.00 19.23 11.84
C PRO A 30 -11.84 17.78 12.37
N LYS A 31 -11.17 17.62 13.51
CA LYS A 31 -10.78 16.30 14.08
C LYS A 31 -11.94 15.32 14.28
N ASP A 32 -13.13 15.82 14.62
CA ASP A 32 -14.34 15.00 14.81
C ASP A 32 -14.86 14.39 13.50
N ARG A 33 -14.42 14.91 12.36
CA ARG A 33 -14.75 14.38 11.03
C ARG A 33 -13.62 13.59 10.38
N TRP A 34 -12.51 13.38 11.08
CA TRP A 34 -11.42 12.54 10.55
C TRP A 34 -11.85 11.09 10.41
N ARG A 35 -11.42 10.47 9.32
CA ARG A 35 -11.71 9.09 8.97
C ARG A 35 -10.42 8.33 8.67
N ILE A 36 -10.53 7.02 8.63
CA ILE A 36 -9.46 6.08 8.32
C ILE A 36 -9.94 5.27 7.11
N GLY A 37 -9.24 5.37 5.98
CA GLY A 37 -9.48 4.52 4.81
C GLY A 37 -8.34 3.52 4.69
N THR A 38 -8.65 2.22 4.57
CA THR A 38 -7.63 1.18 4.41
C THR A 38 -7.73 0.58 3.03
N GLU A 39 -6.58 0.47 2.34
CA GLU A 39 -6.49 -0.25 1.08
C GLU A 39 -5.57 -1.46 1.26
N HIS A 40 -5.93 -2.59 0.67
CA HIS A 40 -5.06 -3.75 0.69
C HIS A 40 -5.23 -4.63 -0.53
N GLU A 41 -4.11 -5.06 -1.06
CA GLU A 41 -3.98 -5.90 -2.23
C GLU A 41 -3.63 -7.34 -1.83
N LYS A 42 -4.01 -8.29 -2.68
CA LYS A 42 -3.66 -9.70 -2.54
C LYS A 42 -3.50 -10.34 -3.90
N PHE A 43 -2.53 -11.23 -4.02
CA PHE A 43 -2.38 -12.05 -5.24
C PHE A 43 -3.48 -13.11 -5.27
N VAL A 44 -4.03 -13.32 -6.46
CA VAL A 44 -4.99 -14.39 -6.74
C VAL A 44 -4.27 -15.52 -7.46
N TYR A 45 -4.42 -16.76 -6.99
CA TYR A 45 -3.81 -17.92 -7.61
C TYR A 45 -4.79 -19.10 -7.71
N CYS A 46 -4.56 -20.02 -8.63
CA CYS A 46 -5.31 -21.28 -8.72
C CYS A 46 -4.74 -22.30 -7.71
N THR A 47 -5.61 -22.92 -6.89
CA THR A 47 -5.17 -23.79 -5.79
C THR A 47 -4.55 -25.13 -6.24
N ASN A 48 -4.78 -25.55 -7.50
CA ASN A 48 -4.29 -26.81 -8.04
C ASN A 48 -2.82 -26.77 -8.49
N ASP A 49 -2.32 -25.63 -8.98
CA ASP A 49 -1.00 -25.51 -9.58
C ASP A 49 -0.32 -24.15 -9.31
N HIS A 50 -0.95 -23.30 -8.53
CA HIS A 50 -0.50 -21.95 -8.13
C HIS A 50 -0.29 -20.98 -9.32
N HIS A 51 -0.88 -21.23 -10.52
CA HIS A 51 -0.81 -20.25 -11.60
C HIS A 51 -1.67 -19.00 -11.30
N ALA A 52 -1.29 -17.86 -11.86
CA ALA A 52 -2.06 -16.62 -11.79
C ALA A 52 -3.21 -16.68 -12.81
N PRO A 53 -4.49 -16.63 -12.37
CA PRO A 53 -5.61 -16.80 -13.29
C PRO A 53 -5.73 -15.61 -14.26
N SER A 54 -5.98 -15.90 -15.53
CA SER A 54 -6.24 -14.87 -16.52
C SER A 54 -7.66 -14.28 -16.36
N TYR A 55 -7.92 -13.16 -17.05
CA TYR A 55 -9.20 -12.47 -16.92
C TYR A 55 -10.36 -13.30 -17.47
N ASP A 56 -10.24 -13.89 -18.67
CA ASP A 56 -11.31 -14.56 -19.43
C ASP A 56 -11.29 -16.10 -19.32
N GLU A 57 -10.33 -16.72 -18.61
CA GLU A 57 -10.36 -18.18 -18.42
C GLU A 57 -11.57 -18.63 -17.60
N PRO A 58 -12.08 -19.86 -17.77
CA PRO A 58 -13.16 -20.38 -16.94
C PRO A 58 -12.80 -20.35 -15.45
N GLY A 59 -13.65 -19.70 -14.62
CA GLY A 59 -13.37 -19.46 -13.20
C GLY A 59 -12.24 -18.44 -12.97
N GLY A 60 -11.85 -17.64 -13.97
CA GLY A 60 -10.80 -16.64 -13.88
C GLY A 60 -11.22 -15.36 -13.14
N ILE A 61 -10.44 -14.30 -13.32
CA ILE A 61 -10.64 -13.02 -12.57
C ILE A 61 -12.01 -12.40 -12.81
N LYS A 62 -12.53 -12.44 -14.04
CA LYS A 62 -13.88 -11.95 -14.36
C LYS A 62 -14.97 -12.69 -13.56
N ASP A 63 -14.89 -14.02 -13.52
CA ASP A 63 -15.87 -14.84 -12.82
C ASP A 63 -15.79 -14.64 -11.31
N LEU A 64 -14.57 -14.45 -10.78
CA LEU A 64 -14.33 -14.10 -9.37
C LEU A 64 -14.96 -12.76 -9.03
N LEU A 65 -14.77 -11.71 -9.84
CA LEU A 65 -15.44 -10.42 -9.61
C LEU A 65 -16.96 -10.55 -9.64
N LEU A 66 -17.51 -11.23 -10.66
CA LEU A 66 -18.95 -11.41 -10.80
C LEU A 66 -19.56 -12.20 -9.63
N ALA A 67 -18.83 -13.16 -9.05
CA ALA A 67 -19.27 -13.91 -7.88
C ALA A 67 -19.42 -13.02 -6.64
N MET A 68 -18.71 -11.88 -6.54
CA MET A 68 -18.87 -10.92 -5.45
C MET A 68 -20.29 -10.32 -5.37
N ARG A 69 -21.09 -10.43 -6.44
CA ARG A 69 -22.52 -10.03 -6.44
C ARG A 69 -23.34 -10.79 -5.39
N GLU A 70 -22.94 -12.00 -5.00
CA GLU A 70 -23.60 -12.76 -3.93
C GLU A 70 -23.58 -12.01 -2.58
N PHE A 71 -22.62 -11.12 -2.40
CA PHE A 71 -22.47 -10.29 -1.20
C PHE A 71 -22.94 -8.83 -1.40
N GLY A 72 -23.67 -8.56 -2.48
CA GLY A 72 -24.27 -7.24 -2.76
C GLY A 72 -23.37 -6.27 -3.55
N TRP A 73 -22.16 -6.69 -3.94
CA TRP A 73 -21.29 -5.86 -4.77
C TRP A 73 -21.85 -5.67 -6.18
N GLN A 74 -21.73 -4.46 -6.74
CA GLN A 74 -22.20 -4.10 -8.06
C GLN A 74 -21.05 -3.96 -9.05
N PRO A 75 -21.13 -4.51 -10.26
CA PRO A 75 -20.07 -4.44 -11.25
C PRO A 75 -19.84 -3.00 -11.75
N VAL A 76 -18.57 -2.65 -11.94
CA VAL A 76 -18.13 -1.43 -12.64
C VAL A 76 -17.41 -1.87 -13.89
N GLU A 77 -17.83 -1.32 -15.04
CA GLU A 77 -17.33 -1.73 -16.35
C GLU A 77 -16.52 -0.64 -17.06
N GLU A 78 -15.54 -1.08 -17.83
CA GLU A 78 -14.79 -0.27 -18.79
C GLU A 78 -14.73 -1.04 -20.13
N GLY A 79 -15.22 -0.43 -21.21
CA GLY A 79 -15.23 -1.08 -22.53
C GLY A 79 -16.01 -2.40 -22.59
N GLY A 80 -17.07 -2.53 -21.79
CA GLY A 80 -17.90 -3.76 -21.70
C GLY A 80 -17.26 -4.90 -20.90
N LYS A 81 -16.20 -4.64 -20.16
CA LYS A 81 -15.52 -5.60 -19.27
C LYS A 81 -15.62 -5.13 -17.81
N VAL A 82 -15.97 -6.06 -16.92
CA VAL A 82 -16.03 -5.78 -15.48
C VAL A 82 -14.59 -5.63 -14.94
N ILE A 83 -14.25 -4.43 -14.48
CA ILE A 83 -12.89 -4.09 -14.01
C ILE A 83 -12.82 -3.80 -12.51
N ALA A 84 -13.96 -3.66 -11.87
CA ALA A 84 -14.09 -3.40 -10.44
C ALA A 84 -15.50 -3.76 -9.96
N MET A 85 -15.67 -3.77 -8.63
CA MET A 85 -16.97 -3.88 -7.98
C MET A 85 -17.11 -2.71 -7.01
N SER A 86 -18.32 -2.16 -6.85
CA SER A 86 -18.64 -1.10 -5.88
C SER A 86 -19.66 -1.59 -4.86
N GLY A 87 -19.57 -1.13 -3.64
CA GLY A 87 -20.47 -1.48 -2.55
C GLY A 87 -20.48 -0.45 -1.43
N SER A 88 -21.26 -0.71 -0.38
CA SER A 88 -21.31 0.13 0.82
C SER A 88 -19.97 0.15 1.58
N ASP A 89 -19.21 -0.94 1.50
CA ASP A 89 -17.93 -1.14 2.17
C ASP A 89 -16.74 -0.68 1.28
N GLY A 90 -16.97 0.20 0.30
CA GLY A 90 -15.92 0.72 -0.57
C GLY A 90 -15.96 0.14 -1.98
N ALA A 91 -14.79 -0.21 -2.51
CA ALA A 91 -14.68 -0.77 -3.85
C ALA A 91 -13.64 -1.90 -3.90
N ILE A 92 -13.91 -2.89 -4.73
CA ILE A 92 -12.94 -3.94 -5.09
C ILE A 92 -12.44 -3.63 -6.49
N SER A 93 -11.13 -3.50 -6.66
CA SER A 93 -10.52 -3.22 -7.96
C SER A 93 -9.49 -4.26 -8.35
N LEU A 94 -9.10 -4.25 -9.63
CA LEU A 94 -8.04 -5.08 -10.16
C LEU A 94 -6.79 -4.24 -10.35
N GLU A 95 -5.68 -4.77 -9.92
CA GLU A 95 -4.35 -4.30 -10.27
C GLU A 95 -3.86 -5.02 -11.55
N PRO A 96 -2.76 -4.56 -12.22
CA PRO A 96 -2.43 -4.95 -13.58
C PRO A 96 -2.36 -6.45 -13.88
N ALA A 97 -1.89 -7.27 -12.94
CA ALA A 97 -1.78 -8.73 -13.11
C ALA A 97 -2.90 -9.51 -12.39
N GLY A 98 -4.00 -8.85 -12.04
CA GLY A 98 -5.13 -9.48 -11.37
C GLY A 98 -5.02 -9.52 -9.85
N GLN A 99 -4.09 -8.77 -9.26
CA GLN A 99 -4.10 -8.57 -7.83
C GLN A 99 -5.43 -7.91 -7.44
N LEU A 100 -6.08 -8.48 -6.43
CA LEU A 100 -7.38 -8.03 -5.98
C LEU A 100 -7.21 -7.02 -4.86
N GLU A 101 -7.66 -5.80 -5.07
CA GLU A 101 -7.58 -4.70 -4.10
C GLU A 101 -8.95 -4.45 -3.47
N LEU A 102 -8.99 -4.29 -2.13
CA LEU A 102 -10.07 -3.57 -1.46
C LEU A 102 -9.61 -2.15 -1.20
N SER A 103 -10.34 -1.16 -1.72
CA SER A 103 -10.28 0.22 -1.27
C SER A 103 -11.45 0.44 -0.32
N GLY A 104 -11.20 0.36 0.99
CA GLY A 104 -12.20 0.39 2.04
C GLY A 104 -12.91 1.73 2.20
N ALA A 105 -13.99 1.74 2.95
CA ALA A 105 -14.75 2.94 3.27
C ALA A 105 -13.97 3.85 4.24
N PRO A 106 -14.27 5.18 4.26
CA PRO A 106 -13.72 6.10 5.26
C PRO A 106 -14.43 5.91 6.61
N LEU A 107 -13.83 5.16 7.53
CA LEU A 107 -14.38 4.72 8.81
C LEU A 107 -13.87 5.54 10.00
N GLU A 108 -14.57 5.52 11.12
CA GLU A 108 -14.26 6.36 12.28
C GLU A 108 -13.15 5.81 13.17
N ASN A 109 -13.04 4.49 13.25
CA ASN A 109 -12.14 3.81 14.16
C ASN A 109 -11.58 2.51 13.56
N LEU A 110 -10.52 2.00 14.21
CA LEU A 110 -9.82 0.81 13.73
C LEU A 110 -10.62 -0.49 13.92
N HIS A 111 -11.55 -0.54 14.87
CA HIS A 111 -12.41 -1.71 15.03
C HIS A 111 -13.32 -1.88 13.82
N GLU A 112 -13.89 -0.77 13.32
CA GLU A 112 -14.69 -0.78 12.08
C GLU A 112 -13.83 -1.16 10.87
N THR A 113 -12.63 -0.61 10.74
CA THR A 113 -11.68 -0.89 9.67
C THR A 113 -11.30 -2.37 9.63
N CYS A 114 -10.98 -2.96 10.80
CA CYS A 114 -10.64 -4.37 10.88
C CYS A 114 -11.84 -5.29 10.64
N ASN A 115 -13.03 -4.88 11.05
CA ASN A 115 -14.27 -5.60 10.75
C ASN A 115 -14.58 -5.60 9.25
N GLU A 116 -14.39 -4.47 8.57
CA GLU A 116 -14.52 -4.36 7.11
C GLU A 116 -13.54 -5.32 6.40
N THR A 117 -12.26 -5.26 6.77
CA THR A 117 -11.23 -6.17 6.25
C THR A 117 -11.60 -7.63 6.50
N GLY A 118 -12.04 -7.96 7.70
CA GLY A 118 -12.46 -9.32 8.07
C GLY A 118 -13.63 -9.82 7.24
N ARG A 119 -14.67 -8.99 7.04
CA ARG A 119 -15.81 -9.33 6.17
C ARG A 119 -15.36 -9.57 4.73
N HIS A 120 -14.54 -8.68 4.17
CA HIS A 120 -14.03 -8.84 2.80
C HIS A 120 -13.22 -10.13 2.64
N LEU A 121 -12.31 -10.44 3.57
CA LEU A 121 -11.52 -11.68 3.51
C LEU A 121 -12.40 -12.93 3.62
N GLN A 122 -13.47 -12.91 4.43
CA GLN A 122 -14.44 -14.01 4.47
C GLN A 122 -15.17 -14.16 3.13
N GLN A 123 -15.57 -13.07 2.48
CA GLN A 123 -16.24 -13.08 1.18
C GLN A 123 -15.31 -13.66 0.10
N VAL A 124 -14.07 -13.17 -0.02
CA VAL A 124 -13.13 -13.67 -1.05
C VAL A 124 -12.77 -15.13 -0.80
N LYS A 125 -12.62 -15.54 0.47
CA LYS A 125 -12.37 -16.95 0.83
C LYS A 125 -13.54 -17.86 0.43
N ALA A 126 -14.77 -17.45 0.68
CA ALA A 126 -15.96 -18.21 0.29
C ALA A 126 -16.06 -18.38 -1.22
N ILE A 127 -15.74 -17.33 -1.99
CA ILE A 127 -15.70 -17.41 -3.45
C ILE A 127 -14.54 -18.28 -3.92
N GLY A 128 -13.35 -18.11 -3.32
CA GLY A 128 -12.17 -18.90 -3.64
C GLY A 128 -12.41 -20.40 -3.51
N GLN A 129 -13.08 -20.83 -2.44
CA GLN A 129 -13.45 -22.24 -2.22
C GLN A 129 -14.38 -22.77 -3.34
N LYS A 130 -15.31 -21.94 -3.85
CA LYS A 130 -16.22 -22.33 -4.96
C LYS A 130 -15.50 -22.37 -6.31
N THR A 131 -14.50 -21.53 -6.52
CA THR A 131 -13.84 -21.29 -7.82
C THR A 131 -12.45 -21.91 -7.93
N GLY A 132 -11.96 -22.58 -6.87
CA GLY A 132 -10.61 -23.13 -6.83
C GLY A 132 -9.51 -22.05 -6.82
N LYS A 133 -9.77 -20.91 -6.17
CA LYS A 133 -8.81 -19.80 -6.05
C LYS A 133 -8.35 -19.64 -4.61
N GLY A 134 -7.06 -19.33 -4.45
CA GLY A 134 -6.45 -18.89 -3.21
C GLY A 134 -6.04 -17.41 -3.30
N PHE A 135 -5.80 -16.82 -2.13
CA PHE A 135 -5.40 -15.41 -1.99
C PHE A 135 -4.15 -15.34 -1.14
N LEU A 136 -3.07 -14.76 -1.68
CA LEU A 136 -1.77 -14.72 -1.04
C LEU A 136 -1.45 -13.33 -0.53
N GLY A 137 -1.12 -13.21 0.75
CA GLY A 137 -0.78 -11.96 1.44
C GLY A 137 0.73 -11.72 1.48
N MET A 138 1.31 -11.30 0.35
CA MET A 138 2.75 -11.02 0.20
C MET A 138 2.98 -9.65 -0.43
N GLY A 139 4.16 -9.07 -0.24
CA GLY A 139 4.55 -7.81 -0.89
C GLY A 139 5.05 -7.99 -2.33
N MET A 140 5.53 -9.18 -2.67
CA MET A 140 6.01 -9.54 -4.02
C MET A 140 5.52 -10.93 -4.36
N TRP A 141 5.19 -11.17 -5.64
CA TRP A 141 4.90 -12.53 -6.12
C TRP A 141 6.15 -13.41 -5.96
N PRO A 142 6.10 -14.49 -5.18
CA PRO A 142 7.31 -15.16 -4.71
C PRO A 142 8.01 -16.01 -5.79
N ASP A 143 7.26 -16.61 -6.72
CA ASP A 143 7.75 -17.62 -7.64
C ASP A 143 7.47 -17.34 -9.12
N LYS A 144 6.59 -16.40 -9.48
CA LYS A 144 6.22 -16.13 -10.87
C LYS A 144 7.18 -15.15 -11.54
N THR A 145 7.53 -15.45 -12.78
CA THR A 145 8.16 -14.51 -13.71
C THR A 145 7.15 -13.52 -14.27
N ARG A 146 7.60 -12.41 -14.87
CA ARG A 146 6.71 -11.45 -15.53
C ARG A 146 5.91 -12.08 -16.68
N ALA A 147 6.51 -13.06 -17.39
CA ALA A 147 5.89 -13.71 -18.54
C ALA A 147 4.73 -14.64 -18.19
N GLU A 148 4.70 -15.14 -16.95
CA GLU A 148 3.63 -16.02 -16.45
C GLU A 148 2.41 -15.25 -15.93
N LEU A 149 2.50 -13.92 -15.84
CA LEU A 149 1.45 -13.10 -15.26
C LEU A 149 0.51 -12.54 -16.33
N PRO A 150 -0.81 -12.64 -16.14
CA PRO A 150 -1.79 -12.10 -17.06
C PRO A 150 -1.83 -10.57 -17.00
N ILE A 151 -2.49 -9.94 -17.98
CA ILE A 151 -2.76 -8.50 -17.98
C ILE A 151 -4.26 -8.27 -17.93
N MET A 152 -4.71 -7.48 -16.95
CA MET A 152 -6.11 -7.12 -16.79
C MET A 152 -6.56 -6.07 -17.83
N PRO A 153 -7.83 -6.10 -18.26
CA PRO A 153 -8.31 -5.32 -19.40
C PRO A 153 -8.69 -3.88 -19.04
N LYS A 154 -7.81 -3.15 -18.33
CA LYS A 154 -7.95 -1.70 -18.10
C LYS A 154 -7.09 -0.93 -19.12
N GLY A 155 -7.66 0.10 -19.77
CA GLY A 155 -6.98 0.88 -20.80
C GLY A 155 -5.65 1.49 -20.33
N ARG A 156 -5.59 1.97 -19.08
CA ARG A 156 -4.37 2.53 -18.48
C ARG A 156 -3.21 1.54 -18.42
N TYR A 157 -3.46 0.24 -18.24
CA TYR A 157 -2.42 -0.77 -18.13
C TYR A 157 -1.67 -0.97 -19.43
N LYS A 158 -2.35 -0.84 -20.58
CA LYS A 158 -1.72 -0.87 -21.88
C LYS A 158 -0.75 0.31 -22.07
N ILE A 159 -1.10 1.48 -21.58
CA ILE A 159 -0.22 2.66 -21.60
C ILE A 159 0.99 2.41 -20.70
N MET A 160 0.79 1.93 -19.47
CA MET A 160 1.87 1.64 -18.52
C MET A 160 2.84 0.58 -19.05
N LEU A 161 2.36 -0.51 -19.63
CA LEU A 161 3.18 -1.56 -20.24
C LEU A 161 4.11 -1.03 -21.34
N ASN A 162 3.65 -0.06 -22.12
CA ASN A 162 4.44 0.56 -23.18
C ASN A 162 5.41 1.63 -22.65
N HIS A 163 5.08 2.30 -21.55
CA HIS A 163 5.86 3.41 -21.01
C HIS A 163 6.94 2.96 -20.02
N MET A 164 6.59 2.08 -19.06
CA MET A 164 7.49 1.68 -17.97
C MET A 164 8.86 1.15 -18.43
N PRO A 165 8.97 0.30 -19.47
CA PRO A 165 10.27 -0.17 -19.94
C PRO A 165 11.18 0.89 -20.57
N ARG A 166 10.62 2.08 -20.89
CA ARG A 166 11.38 3.18 -21.48
C ARG A 166 12.02 4.10 -20.43
N VAL A 167 11.50 4.04 -19.20
CA VAL A 167 11.88 4.96 -18.12
C VAL A 167 12.56 4.28 -16.93
N GLY A 168 12.61 2.93 -16.91
CA GLY A 168 13.25 2.17 -15.85
C GLY A 168 13.21 0.66 -16.09
N ASN A 169 13.93 -0.09 -15.27
CA ASN A 169 14.03 -1.56 -15.41
C ASN A 169 13.04 -2.31 -14.50
N LEU A 170 12.59 -1.69 -13.40
CA LEU A 170 11.79 -2.31 -12.36
C LEU A 170 10.29 -1.92 -12.41
N GLY A 171 9.91 -0.99 -13.30
CA GLY A 171 8.53 -0.52 -13.40
C GLY A 171 7.52 -1.62 -13.72
N LEU A 172 7.90 -2.61 -14.53
CA LEU A 172 7.05 -3.78 -14.80
C LEU A 172 6.95 -4.72 -13.60
N ASP A 173 8.00 -4.84 -12.78
CA ASP A 173 7.94 -5.61 -11.54
C ASP A 173 6.98 -4.97 -10.55
N MET A 174 7.08 -3.65 -10.37
CA MET A 174 6.14 -2.88 -9.57
C MET A 174 4.70 -3.14 -10.00
N MET A 175 4.46 -3.04 -11.29
CA MET A 175 3.13 -3.12 -11.89
C MET A 175 2.50 -4.52 -11.77
N LEU A 176 3.28 -5.57 -12.02
CA LEU A 176 2.76 -6.93 -12.20
C LEU A 176 2.95 -7.82 -10.97
N ARG A 177 3.98 -7.57 -10.17
CA ARG A 177 4.44 -8.52 -9.15
C ARG A 177 4.35 -8.00 -7.71
N THR A 178 3.82 -6.80 -7.46
CA THR A 178 3.75 -6.27 -6.10
C THR A 178 2.32 -6.15 -5.57
N CYS A 179 2.20 -6.28 -4.24
CA CYS A 179 1.01 -5.95 -3.47
C CYS A 179 1.40 -5.11 -2.25
N THR A 180 0.50 -4.24 -1.82
CA THR A 180 0.69 -3.31 -0.71
C THR A 180 -0.48 -3.34 0.28
N ILE A 181 -0.23 -2.81 1.47
CA ILE A 181 -1.24 -2.32 2.39
C ILE A 181 -1.05 -0.81 2.50
N GLN A 182 -2.13 -0.05 2.45
CA GLN A 182 -2.12 1.41 2.51
C GLN A 182 -3.14 1.91 3.52
N VAL A 183 -2.89 3.11 4.05
CA VAL A 183 -3.87 3.80 4.89
C VAL A 183 -3.96 5.27 4.51
N ASN A 184 -5.19 5.76 4.39
CA ASN A 184 -5.57 7.12 4.07
C ASN A 184 -6.00 7.84 5.35
N LEU A 185 -5.37 8.98 5.64
CA LEU A 185 -5.52 9.73 6.88
C LEU A 185 -5.80 11.20 6.62
N ASP A 186 -6.77 11.75 7.32
CA ASP A 186 -7.18 13.15 7.21
C ASP A 186 -6.24 14.09 7.96
N TYR A 187 -6.32 15.38 7.61
CA TYR A 187 -5.64 16.49 8.28
C TYR A 187 -6.56 17.68 8.48
N ALA A 188 -6.23 18.53 9.46
CA ALA A 188 -7.08 19.66 9.87
C ALA A 188 -6.72 20.97 9.17
N SER A 189 -5.47 21.12 8.73
CA SER A 189 -4.94 22.34 8.11
C SER A 189 -3.66 22.04 7.37
N GLU A 190 -3.17 22.98 6.57
CA GLU A 190 -1.85 22.87 5.92
C GLU A 190 -0.72 22.63 6.94
N ALA A 191 -0.74 23.29 8.09
CA ALA A 191 0.28 23.11 9.13
C ALA A 191 0.24 21.70 9.74
N ASP A 192 -0.94 21.16 10.05
CA ASP A 192 -1.14 19.79 10.52
C ASP A 192 -0.72 18.78 9.44
N MET A 193 -1.13 18.99 8.19
CA MET A 193 -0.73 18.19 7.05
C MET A 193 0.81 18.15 6.91
N ALA A 194 1.46 19.29 6.95
CA ALA A 194 2.92 19.40 6.79
C ALA A 194 3.67 18.67 7.90
N GLN A 195 3.21 18.74 9.15
CA GLN A 195 3.81 18.01 10.27
C GLN A 195 3.61 16.49 10.09
N LYS A 196 2.40 16.03 9.81
CA LYS A 196 2.09 14.62 9.56
C LYS A 196 2.87 14.06 8.38
N PHE A 197 2.97 14.83 7.28
CA PHE A 197 3.72 14.44 6.09
C PHE A 197 5.22 14.27 6.39
N ARG A 198 5.82 15.20 7.16
CA ARG A 198 7.23 15.11 7.57
C ARG A 198 7.50 13.90 8.46
N VAL A 199 6.62 13.64 9.44
CA VAL A 199 6.72 12.46 10.31
C VAL A 199 6.53 11.19 9.50
N GLY A 200 5.54 11.16 8.61
CA GLY A 200 5.28 10.05 7.70
C GLY A 200 6.51 9.69 6.87
N LEU A 201 7.10 10.66 6.18
CA LEU A 201 8.31 10.44 5.37
C LEU A 201 9.51 10.00 6.21
N ALA A 202 9.73 10.59 7.39
CA ALA A 202 10.88 10.26 8.23
C ALA A 202 10.78 8.85 8.85
N LEU A 203 9.56 8.38 9.16
CA LEU A 203 9.31 7.06 9.74
C LEU A 203 8.94 5.99 8.70
N GLN A 204 8.84 6.35 7.42
CA GLN A 204 8.53 5.37 6.38
C GLN A 204 9.56 4.22 6.30
N PRO A 205 10.89 4.45 6.44
CA PRO A 205 11.84 3.35 6.52
C PRO A 205 11.55 2.37 7.67
N LEU A 206 11.09 2.88 8.83
CA LEU A 206 10.68 2.04 9.94
C LEU A 206 9.44 1.21 9.59
N ALA A 207 8.43 1.81 8.97
CA ALA A 207 7.26 1.08 8.50
C ALA A 207 7.65 0.01 7.47
N THR A 208 8.55 0.35 6.52
CA THR A 208 9.09 -0.64 5.56
C THR A 208 9.72 -1.84 6.29
N ALA A 209 10.55 -1.62 7.31
CA ALA A 209 11.19 -2.70 8.07
C ALA A 209 10.18 -3.57 8.84
N LEU A 210 9.18 -2.95 9.48
CA LEU A 210 8.16 -3.65 10.26
C LEU A 210 7.24 -4.51 9.40
N PHE A 211 6.98 -4.07 8.16
CA PHE A 211 6.07 -4.72 7.22
C PHE A 211 6.79 -5.42 6.06
N ALA A 212 8.14 -5.50 6.07
CA ALA A 212 8.90 -6.17 5.02
C ALA A 212 8.43 -7.62 4.83
N ASN A 213 7.93 -7.94 3.63
CA ASN A 213 7.30 -9.23 3.31
C ASN A 213 7.45 -9.58 1.81
N SER A 214 8.62 -9.28 1.21
CA SER A 214 8.90 -9.54 -0.21
C SER A 214 10.31 -10.07 -0.46
N PRO A 215 10.74 -11.17 0.24
CA PRO A 215 12.12 -11.65 0.16
C PRO A 215 12.38 -12.60 -1.01
N PHE A 216 11.37 -12.97 -1.79
CA PHE A 216 11.50 -13.94 -2.88
C PHE A 216 11.14 -13.34 -4.23
N THR A 217 11.83 -13.80 -5.28
CA THR A 217 11.54 -13.50 -6.68
C THR A 217 11.88 -14.73 -7.52
N GLU A 218 10.95 -15.18 -8.37
CA GLU A 218 11.14 -16.31 -9.28
C GLU A 218 11.65 -17.58 -8.55
N GLY A 219 11.06 -17.86 -7.39
CA GLY A 219 11.34 -19.06 -6.62
C GLY A 219 12.61 -19.02 -5.76
N LYS A 220 13.26 -17.85 -5.62
CA LYS A 220 14.55 -17.72 -4.91
C LYS A 220 14.59 -16.48 -4.02
N PRO A 221 15.38 -16.49 -2.94
CA PRO A 221 15.73 -15.28 -2.21
C PRO A 221 16.32 -14.22 -3.15
N ASN A 222 15.83 -12.99 -3.04
CA ASN A 222 16.24 -11.87 -3.90
C ASN A 222 17.28 -10.93 -3.26
N GLY A 223 17.71 -11.21 -2.03
CA GLY A 223 18.69 -10.41 -1.31
C GLY A 223 18.09 -9.28 -0.47
N TYR A 224 16.77 -9.07 -0.51
CA TYR A 224 16.08 -8.04 0.24
C TYR A 224 15.04 -8.63 1.20
N GLN A 225 14.70 -7.88 2.24
CA GLN A 225 13.53 -8.16 3.07
C GLN A 225 12.27 -7.49 2.48
N SER A 226 12.43 -6.26 1.93
CA SER A 226 11.40 -5.60 1.13
C SER A 226 11.92 -5.25 -0.27
N PHE A 227 11.86 -6.21 -1.20
CA PHE A 227 12.19 -5.96 -2.60
C PHE A 227 11.21 -4.96 -3.23
N ARG A 228 9.95 -4.98 -2.80
CA ARG A 228 8.96 -3.98 -3.22
C ARG A 228 9.43 -2.55 -2.91
N SER A 229 9.96 -2.29 -1.74
CA SER A 229 10.50 -0.96 -1.41
C SER A 229 11.72 -0.59 -2.25
N HIS A 230 12.59 -1.56 -2.57
CA HIS A 230 13.73 -1.36 -3.48
C HIS A 230 13.28 -0.93 -4.89
N ILE A 231 12.17 -1.46 -5.41
CA ILE A 231 11.62 -1.13 -6.74
C ILE A 231 11.30 0.37 -6.87
N TRP A 232 10.94 1.05 -5.78
CA TRP A 232 10.50 2.45 -5.79
C TRP A 232 11.64 3.49 -5.89
N SER A 233 12.86 3.11 -6.20
CA SER A 233 14.00 4.03 -6.31
C SER A 233 14.14 4.76 -7.65
N ASP A 234 13.29 4.47 -8.66
CA ASP A 234 13.35 5.06 -10.02
C ASP A 234 12.18 6.03 -10.31
N GLY A 235 12.42 7.28 -10.78
CA GLY A 235 11.32 8.19 -11.13
C GLY A 235 11.63 9.52 -11.85
N LEU A 236 10.63 10.14 -12.53
CA LEU A 236 10.66 11.39 -13.32
C LEU A 236 9.86 12.57 -12.71
N SER A 237 10.17 13.83 -13.11
CA SER A 237 9.69 15.07 -12.47
C SER A 237 8.51 15.77 -13.19
N PHE A 238 7.38 16.00 -12.49
CA PHE A 238 6.23 16.78 -12.98
C PHE A 238 6.52 18.29 -13.11
N ARG A 239 7.51 18.83 -12.39
CA ARG A 239 7.89 20.26 -12.46
C ARG A 239 8.33 20.68 -13.86
N ASP A 240 8.96 19.79 -14.62
CA ASP A 240 9.40 20.07 -15.99
C ASP A 240 8.24 20.07 -16.97
N PHE A 241 7.19 19.29 -16.70
CA PHE A 241 5.93 19.32 -17.45
C PHE A 241 5.20 20.67 -17.27
N LEU A 242 5.08 21.17 -16.04
CA LEU A 242 4.49 22.50 -15.78
C LEU A 242 5.18 23.64 -16.53
N LYS A 243 6.48 23.52 -16.78
CA LYS A 243 7.26 24.51 -17.53
C LYS A 243 7.19 24.33 -19.05
N GLY A 244 6.52 23.27 -19.54
CA GLY A 244 6.53 22.90 -20.97
C GLY A 244 7.87 22.32 -21.44
N ASN A 245 8.73 21.91 -20.50
CA ASN A 245 10.08 21.39 -20.78
C ASN A 245 10.16 19.87 -20.69
N LEU A 246 9.02 19.17 -20.70
CA LEU A 246 9.02 17.72 -20.69
C LEU A 246 9.53 17.19 -22.03
N SER A 247 10.63 16.47 -22.04
CA SER A 247 11.33 16.05 -23.27
C SER A 247 10.47 15.16 -24.18
N VAL A 248 9.48 14.47 -23.64
CA VAL A 248 8.55 13.59 -24.36
C VAL A 248 7.31 14.34 -24.89
N LEU A 249 7.02 15.57 -24.39
CA LEU A 249 5.89 16.42 -24.77
C LEU A 249 6.35 17.91 -24.79
N PRO A 250 7.26 18.29 -25.68
CA PRO A 250 7.84 19.61 -25.67
C PRO A 250 6.81 20.69 -26.04
N GLY A 251 6.70 21.72 -25.19
CA GLY A 251 5.80 22.86 -25.41
C GLY A 251 4.35 22.65 -24.94
N GLU A 252 3.96 21.45 -24.55
CA GLU A 252 2.63 21.21 -23.99
C GLU A 252 2.56 21.58 -22.51
N LYS A 253 1.37 22.02 -22.06
CA LYS A 253 1.08 22.34 -20.67
C LYS A 253 0.02 21.40 -20.11
N PRO A 254 0.14 20.99 -18.83
CA PRO A 254 -0.80 20.06 -18.22
C PRO A 254 -2.17 20.69 -17.98
N THR A 255 -3.19 19.85 -18.01
CA THR A 255 -4.57 20.13 -17.58
C THR A 255 -4.80 19.65 -16.14
N MET A 256 -5.98 19.92 -15.57
CA MET A 256 -6.37 19.40 -14.25
C MET A 256 -6.48 17.87 -14.22
N SER A 257 -6.88 17.23 -15.32
CA SER A 257 -6.86 15.77 -15.40
C SER A 257 -5.43 15.22 -15.42
N ASP A 258 -4.50 15.87 -16.13
CA ASP A 258 -3.07 15.50 -16.10
C ASP A 258 -2.50 15.60 -14.68
N TRP A 259 -2.90 16.64 -13.91
CA TRP A 259 -2.50 16.77 -12.51
C TRP A 259 -3.07 15.65 -11.62
N THR A 260 -4.35 15.35 -11.76
CA THR A 260 -5.01 14.26 -11.04
C THR A 260 -4.38 12.91 -11.39
N ASP A 261 -4.13 12.67 -12.67
CA ASP A 261 -3.44 11.47 -13.15
C ASP A 261 -2.01 11.40 -12.60
N HIS A 262 -1.26 12.53 -12.61
CA HIS A 262 0.08 12.58 -12.02
C HIS A 262 0.05 12.23 -10.54
N LEU A 263 -0.87 12.78 -9.74
CA LEU A 263 -1.02 12.41 -8.33
C LEU A 263 -1.33 10.92 -8.15
N SER A 264 -1.99 10.30 -9.13
CA SER A 264 -2.31 8.87 -9.10
C SER A 264 -1.18 7.98 -9.64
N THR A 265 -0.28 8.52 -10.46
CA THR A 265 0.83 7.79 -11.10
C THR A 265 2.20 8.03 -10.45
N ALA A 266 2.33 9.08 -9.62
CA ALA A 266 3.46 9.23 -8.72
C ALA A 266 3.25 8.28 -7.53
N PHE A 267 4.23 7.44 -7.26
CA PHE A 267 4.14 6.40 -6.23
C PHE A 267 5.14 6.65 -5.06
N PRO A 268 5.14 7.84 -4.42
CA PRO A 268 5.94 8.06 -3.23
C PRO A 268 5.42 7.19 -2.08
N GLU A 269 6.27 6.94 -1.10
CA GLU A 269 5.93 6.16 0.09
C GLU A 269 4.86 6.86 0.97
N VAL A 270 4.84 8.19 0.93
CA VAL A 270 3.76 9.02 1.50
C VAL A 270 3.27 9.96 0.42
N ARG A 271 1.99 9.91 0.09
CA ARG A 271 1.39 10.70 -0.98
C ARG A 271 0.37 11.68 -0.41
N LEU A 272 0.46 12.95 -0.86
CA LEU A 272 -0.53 13.97 -0.53
C LEU A 272 -1.61 14.00 -1.62
N LYS A 273 -2.85 13.85 -1.18
CA LYS A 273 -4.10 14.11 -1.92
C LYS A 273 -4.96 15.06 -1.07
N SER A 274 -6.29 14.99 -1.17
CA SER A 274 -7.21 15.55 -0.16
C SER A 274 -7.11 14.85 1.21
N PHE A 275 -6.16 13.93 1.35
CA PHE A 275 -5.77 13.17 2.54
C PHE A 275 -4.30 12.75 2.39
N LEU A 276 -3.70 12.26 3.47
CA LEU A 276 -2.37 11.63 3.44
C LEU A 276 -2.52 10.12 3.26
N GLU A 277 -1.78 9.58 2.32
CA GLU A 277 -1.80 8.16 1.99
C GLU A 277 -0.44 7.55 2.30
N MET A 278 -0.38 6.62 3.27
CA MET A 278 0.82 5.88 3.66
C MET A 278 0.89 4.59 2.85
N ARG A 279 1.92 4.43 2.00
CA ARG A 279 1.96 3.45 0.91
C ARG A 279 3.13 2.46 0.96
N GLY A 280 4.10 2.68 1.84
CA GLY A 280 5.38 1.98 1.79
C GLY A 280 5.38 0.57 2.40
N ALA A 281 4.25 0.08 2.95
CA ALA A 281 4.18 -1.26 3.51
C ALA A 281 3.97 -2.33 2.43
N ASP A 282 4.65 -3.47 2.56
CA ASP A 282 4.39 -4.66 1.76
C ASP A 282 3.01 -5.25 2.07
N GLY A 283 2.41 -5.96 1.11
CA GLY A 283 1.24 -6.78 1.32
C GLY A 283 1.48 -7.85 2.39
N GLY A 284 0.44 -8.23 3.13
CA GLY A 284 0.57 -9.17 4.24
C GLY A 284 -0.75 -9.78 4.68
N PRO A 285 -0.72 -10.71 5.65
CA PRO A 285 -1.91 -11.36 6.19
C PRO A 285 -2.79 -10.40 7.00
N TRP A 286 -4.00 -10.83 7.36
CA TRP A 286 -5.04 -10.02 8.03
C TRP A 286 -4.53 -9.17 9.20
N ASN A 287 -3.73 -9.77 10.09
CA ASN A 287 -3.19 -9.07 11.25
C ASN A 287 -2.25 -7.91 10.88
N ARG A 288 -1.57 -7.97 9.74
CA ARG A 288 -0.74 -6.89 9.21
C ARG A 288 -1.60 -5.81 8.56
N ILE A 289 -2.69 -6.20 7.88
CA ILE A 289 -3.65 -5.24 7.29
C ILE A 289 -4.26 -4.36 8.39
N CYS A 290 -4.58 -4.92 9.56
CA CYS A 290 -5.08 -4.16 10.70
C CYS A 290 -3.99 -3.35 11.43
N ALA A 291 -2.76 -3.86 11.48
CA ALA A 291 -1.68 -3.22 12.22
C ALA A 291 -1.16 -1.95 11.54
N LEU A 292 -1.19 -1.85 10.21
CA LEU A 292 -0.70 -0.66 9.50
C LEU A 292 -1.51 0.60 9.83
N PRO A 293 -2.86 0.59 9.70
CA PRO A 293 -3.63 1.75 10.11
C PRO A 293 -3.48 2.04 11.61
N ALA A 294 -3.35 1.02 12.48
CA ALA A 294 -3.13 1.24 13.90
C ALA A 294 -1.80 1.97 14.17
N PHE A 295 -0.72 1.56 13.50
CA PHE A 295 0.58 2.22 13.61
C PHE A 295 0.50 3.71 13.25
N TRP A 296 -0.07 4.04 12.10
CA TRP A 296 -0.12 5.42 11.63
C TRP A 296 -1.17 6.27 12.32
N VAL A 297 -2.34 5.74 12.64
CA VAL A 297 -3.39 6.45 13.40
C VAL A 297 -2.89 6.81 14.79
N GLY A 298 -2.21 5.89 15.47
CA GLY A 298 -1.65 6.15 16.80
C GLY A 298 -0.63 7.28 16.80
N LEU A 299 0.17 7.39 15.73
CA LEU A 299 1.19 8.44 15.62
C LEU A 299 0.63 9.78 15.14
N LEU A 300 -0.37 9.77 14.23
CA LEU A 300 -0.75 10.96 13.48
C LEU A 300 -2.09 11.59 13.92
N TYR A 301 -2.94 10.86 14.68
CA TYR A 301 -4.25 11.35 15.11
C TYR A 301 -4.29 11.85 16.56
N ASP A 302 -3.20 11.70 17.30
CA ASP A 302 -2.96 12.33 18.61
C ASP A 302 -1.79 13.30 18.54
N GLN A 303 -1.96 14.52 19.03
CA GLN A 303 -0.93 15.57 18.91
C GLN A 303 0.31 15.25 19.74
N THR A 304 0.14 14.69 20.93
CA THR A 304 1.27 14.33 21.82
C THR A 304 2.11 13.23 21.18
N ALA A 305 1.45 12.23 20.56
CA ALA A 305 2.12 11.16 19.84
C ALA A 305 2.83 11.69 18.58
N LEU A 306 2.19 12.60 17.82
CA LEU A 306 2.77 13.22 16.64
C LEU A 306 4.04 14.03 16.98
N ASP A 307 3.98 14.84 18.05
CA ASP A 307 5.13 15.61 18.55
C ASP A 307 6.24 14.69 19.07
N GLY A 308 5.88 13.66 19.82
CA GLY A 308 6.82 12.66 20.33
C GLY A 308 7.55 11.90 19.21
N ALA A 309 6.82 11.51 18.17
CA ALA A 309 7.39 10.86 16.98
C ALA A 309 8.32 11.82 16.22
N TRP A 310 7.90 13.09 16.04
CA TRP A 310 8.74 14.10 15.41
C TRP A 310 10.02 14.35 16.17
N ASP A 311 9.97 14.41 17.51
CA ASP A 311 11.14 14.62 18.36
C ASP A 311 12.22 13.56 18.20
N ARG A 312 11.85 12.32 17.84
CA ARG A 312 12.81 11.23 17.57
C ARG A 312 13.56 11.38 16.26
N VAL A 313 12.97 12.03 15.25
CA VAL A 313 13.49 12.04 13.87
C VAL A 313 13.80 13.42 13.32
N LYS A 314 13.38 14.51 13.99
CA LYS A 314 13.54 15.90 13.50
C LYS A 314 14.99 16.33 13.23
N HIS A 315 15.93 15.69 13.89
CA HIS A 315 17.35 16.01 13.80
C HIS A 315 18.07 15.29 12.65
N TRP A 316 17.42 14.39 11.96
CA TRP A 316 18.01 13.70 10.80
C TRP A 316 18.09 14.63 9.60
N THR A 317 19.27 14.67 8.95
CA THR A 317 19.44 15.38 7.69
C THR A 317 18.72 14.64 6.55
N MET A 318 18.63 15.27 5.38
CA MET A 318 18.06 14.61 4.20
C MET A 318 18.91 13.39 3.80
N GLU A 319 20.24 13.55 3.81
CA GLU A 319 21.21 12.50 3.46
C GLU A 319 21.09 11.29 4.41
N GLU A 320 20.92 11.56 5.72
CA GLU A 320 20.73 10.52 6.72
C GLU A 320 19.41 9.74 6.48
N ARG A 321 18.33 10.45 6.11
CA ARG A 321 17.03 9.83 5.79
C ARG A 321 17.10 9.01 4.51
N GLU A 322 17.76 9.51 3.47
CA GLU A 322 17.96 8.78 2.22
C GLU A 322 18.85 7.54 2.43
N ALA A 323 19.93 7.65 3.20
CA ALA A 323 20.78 6.52 3.53
C ALA A 323 19.97 5.43 4.27
N LEU A 324 19.15 5.82 5.26
CA LEU A 324 18.28 4.90 5.98
C LEU A 324 17.25 4.24 5.05
N ARG A 325 16.56 5.04 4.21
CA ARG A 325 15.60 4.56 3.23
C ARG A 325 16.21 3.52 2.28
N ASN A 326 17.41 3.76 1.80
CA ASN A 326 18.09 2.88 0.85
C ASN A 326 18.62 1.58 1.49
N ALA A 327 18.97 1.61 2.78
CA ALA A 327 19.52 0.46 3.48
C ALA A 327 18.44 -0.50 4.02
N VAL A 328 17.29 0.04 4.42
CA VAL A 328 16.22 -0.73 5.07
C VAL A 328 15.65 -1.87 4.20
N PRO A 329 15.44 -1.73 2.88
CA PRO A 329 14.95 -2.83 2.06
C PRO A 329 15.78 -4.11 2.17
N GLU A 330 17.09 -4.00 2.35
CA GLU A 330 18.03 -5.13 2.50
C GLU A 330 18.13 -5.57 3.97
N HIS A 331 18.39 -4.63 4.88
CA HIS A 331 18.78 -4.94 6.27
C HIS A 331 17.61 -4.97 7.26
N GLY A 332 16.42 -4.48 6.90
CA GLY A 332 15.22 -4.47 7.75
C GLY A 332 15.47 -3.81 9.10
N LEU A 333 15.07 -4.49 10.19
CA LEU A 333 15.21 -3.98 11.56
C LEU A 333 16.67 -3.90 12.07
N ASP A 334 17.60 -4.58 11.41
CA ASP A 334 19.03 -4.52 11.75
C ASP A 334 19.74 -3.28 11.17
N THR A 335 19.05 -2.48 10.37
CA THR A 335 19.60 -1.26 9.77
C THR A 335 20.16 -0.32 10.87
N PRO A 336 21.43 0.13 10.75
CA PRO A 336 21.99 1.10 11.66
C PRO A 336 21.28 2.45 11.59
N LEU A 337 21.00 3.07 12.74
CA LEU A 337 20.46 4.43 12.80
C LEU A 337 21.57 5.47 12.57
N PRO A 338 21.25 6.65 12.00
CA PRO A 338 22.23 7.71 11.72
C PRO A 338 23.05 8.16 12.95
N ARG A 339 22.48 8.03 14.14
CA ARG A 339 23.09 8.52 15.40
C ARG A 339 23.40 7.39 16.40
N GLY A 340 23.57 6.18 15.91
CA GLY A 340 23.87 4.99 16.70
C GLY A 340 22.64 4.21 17.11
N GLY A 341 22.84 2.92 17.43
CA GLY A 341 21.77 1.96 17.65
C GLY A 341 21.23 1.33 16.35
N LYS A 342 20.19 0.54 16.46
CA LYS A 342 19.53 -0.14 15.35
C LYS A 342 18.10 0.36 15.17
N LEU A 343 17.57 0.20 13.97
CA LEU A 343 16.18 0.54 13.66
C LEU A 343 15.18 -0.20 14.57
N ASN A 344 15.51 -1.41 15.01
CA ASN A 344 14.70 -2.17 15.98
C ASN A 344 14.56 -1.46 17.34
N ASP A 345 15.56 -0.70 17.77
CA ASP A 345 15.47 0.05 19.03
C ASP A 345 14.53 1.24 18.90
N LEU A 346 14.62 1.97 17.77
CA LEU A 346 13.67 3.02 17.44
C LEU A 346 12.25 2.46 17.28
N ALA A 347 12.10 1.25 16.70
CA ALA A 347 10.79 0.61 16.52
C ALA A 347 10.06 0.42 17.85
N LYS A 348 10.76 0.02 18.92
CA LYS A 348 10.16 -0.12 20.27
C LYS A 348 9.59 1.21 20.75
N GLU A 349 10.40 2.27 20.68
CA GLU A 349 9.99 3.60 21.14
C GLU A 349 8.83 4.16 20.33
N ILE A 350 8.83 4.00 19.01
CA ILE A 350 7.76 4.49 18.12
C ILE A 350 6.47 3.69 18.32
N LEU A 351 6.55 2.37 18.56
CA LEU A 351 5.37 1.57 18.89
C LEU A 351 4.75 1.96 20.24
N ASP A 352 5.59 2.31 21.24
CA ASP A 352 5.08 2.81 22.52
C ASP A 352 4.38 4.17 22.35
N ILE A 353 4.93 5.07 21.54
CA ILE A 353 4.31 6.36 21.21
C ILE A 353 2.98 6.14 20.47
N SER A 354 2.97 5.26 19.45
CA SER A 354 1.74 4.93 18.72
C SER A 354 0.67 4.33 19.64
N SER A 355 1.07 3.41 20.52
CA SER A 355 0.17 2.82 21.52
C SER A 355 -0.43 3.85 22.48
N ALA A 356 0.38 4.80 22.95
CA ALA A 356 -0.07 5.90 23.79
C ALA A 356 -1.09 6.78 23.05
N GLY A 357 -0.85 7.10 21.78
CA GLY A 357 -1.78 7.86 20.95
C GLY A 357 -3.11 7.15 20.73
N LEU A 358 -3.10 5.83 20.46
CA LEU A 358 -4.33 5.03 20.36
C LEU A 358 -5.09 4.99 21.68
N THR A 359 -4.39 4.84 22.80
CA THR A 359 -4.99 4.84 24.13
C THR A 359 -5.64 6.22 24.44
N ALA A 360 -4.96 7.31 24.10
CA ALA A 360 -5.48 8.67 24.30
C ALA A 360 -6.73 8.95 23.44
N ARG A 361 -6.83 8.36 22.23
CA ARG A 361 -8.04 8.42 21.39
C ARG A 361 -9.25 7.76 22.05
N ASN A 362 -9.04 6.80 22.93
CA ASN A 362 -10.06 6.10 23.72
C ASN A 362 -11.23 5.56 22.88
N ARG A 363 -10.94 4.96 21.73
CA ARG A 363 -11.94 4.27 20.89
C ARG A 363 -12.03 2.81 21.35
N LEU A 364 -13.16 2.47 21.97
CA LEU A 364 -13.38 1.14 22.54
C LEU A 364 -14.33 0.32 21.65
N ASN A 365 -14.08 -0.99 21.59
CA ASN A 365 -15.02 -1.95 21.02
C ASN A 365 -16.13 -2.29 22.03
N THR A 366 -17.04 -3.17 21.63
CA THR A 366 -18.16 -3.62 22.49
C THR A 366 -17.71 -4.40 23.74
N SER A 367 -16.49 -4.93 23.76
CA SER A 367 -15.89 -5.63 24.89
C SER A 367 -15.10 -4.71 25.82
N GLY A 368 -14.95 -3.44 25.47
CA GLY A 368 -14.19 -2.46 26.23
C GLY A 368 -12.69 -2.41 25.88
N ASP A 369 -12.23 -3.13 24.86
CA ASP A 369 -10.83 -3.07 24.41
C ASP A 369 -10.58 -1.85 23.55
N ASN A 370 -9.45 -1.18 23.75
CA ASN A 370 -9.04 -0.07 22.90
C ASN A 370 -8.27 -0.53 21.64
N GLU A 371 -8.00 0.42 20.76
CA GLU A 371 -7.36 0.15 19.46
C GLU A 371 -5.88 -0.29 19.57
N SER A 372 -5.22 -0.15 20.73
CA SER A 372 -3.78 -0.45 20.87
C SER A 372 -3.43 -1.93 20.70
N GLY A 373 -4.39 -2.83 20.89
CA GLY A 373 -4.21 -4.27 20.65
C GLY A 373 -3.89 -4.62 19.18
N PHE A 374 -4.28 -3.77 18.23
CA PHE A 374 -3.92 -3.95 16.82
C PHE A 374 -2.42 -3.77 16.53
N LEU A 375 -1.63 -3.25 17.48
CA LEU A 375 -0.18 -3.15 17.38
C LEU A 375 0.56 -4.43 17.80
N ASP A 376 -0.10 -5.41 18.41
CA ASP A 376 0.54 -6.61 18.95
C ASP A 376 1.35 -7.39 17.90
N PRO A 377 0.87 -7.54 16.64
CA PRO A 377 1.67 -8.19 15.60
C PRO A 377 3.01 -7.46 15.30
N LEU A 378 3.06 -6.14 15.47
CA LEU A 378 4.30 -5.37 15.29
C LEU A 378 5.20 -5.48 16.52
N ARG A 379 4.64 -5.54 17.72
CA ARG A 379 5.39 -5.80 18.95
C ARG A 379 6.09 -7.16 18.91
N GLU A 380 5.42 -8.18 18.36
CA GLU A 380 6.04 -9.49 18.15
C GLU A 380 7.23 -9.44 17.18
N VAL A 381 7.10 -8.69 16.07
CA VAL A 381 8.19 -8.47 15.11
C VAL A 381 9.40 -7.83 15.80
N VAL A 382 9.16 -6.78 16.57
CA VAL A 382 10.20 -6.04 17.29
C VAL A 382 10.83 -6.90 18.40
N ALA A 383 10.03 -7.67 19.15
CA ALA A 383 10.53 -8.56 20.19
C ALA A 383 11.43 -9.67 19.63
N LYS A 384 11.09 -10.21 18.45
CA LYS A 384 11.93 -11.19 17.73
C LYS A 384 13.16 -10.54 17.08
N GLY A 385 13.14 -9.23 16.83
CA GLY A 385 14.14 -8.51 16.04
C GLY A 385 14.17 -8.93 14.57
N LYS A 386 13.11 -9.55 14.06
CA LYS A 386 13.03 -10.12 12.71
C LYS A 386 11.74 -9.71 12.01
N SER A 387 11.86 -9.07 10.85
CA SER A 387 10.72 -8.78 9.98
C SER A 387 10.00 -10.06 9.54
N PRO A 388 8.75 -9.98 9.02
CA PRO A 388 8.10 -11.12 8.39
C PRO A 388 8.96 -11.78 7.31
N ALA A 389 9.61 -10.99 6.44
CA ALA A 389 10.51 -11.49 5.42
C ALA A 389 11.70 -12.27 5.98
N ALA A 390 12.34 -11.78 7.05
CA ALA A 390 13.43 -12.48 7.69
C ALA A 390 12.98 -13.82 8.29
N GLN A 391 11.77 -13.88 8.86
CA GLN A 391 11.19 -15.12 9.36
C GLN A 391 10.89 -16.11 8.23
N LEU A 392 10.43 -15.65 7.06
CA LEU A 392 10.23 -16.48 5.87
C LEU A 392 11.54 -17.01 5.31
N LEU A 393 12.62 -16.20 5.30
CA LEU A 393 13.96 -16.63 4.90
C LEU A 393 14.52 -17.71 5.84
N ASP A 394 14.31 -17.58 7.15
CA ASP A 394 14.71 -18.64 8.09
C ASP A 394 14.01 -19.98 7.78
N ARG A 395 12.72 -19.96 7.45
CA ARG A 395 11.98 -21.16 7.05
C ARG A 395 12.43 -21.71 5.73
N TYR A 396 12.67 -20.84 4.75
CA TYR A 396 13.19 -21.24 3.44
C TYR A 396 14.51 -22.02 3.54
N HIS A 397 15.46 -21.48 4.33
CA HIS A 397 16.75 -22.14 4.54
C HIS A 397 16.69 -23.33 5.52
N GLY A 398 15.67 -23.40 6.38
CA GLY A 398 15.45 -24.45 7.36
C GLY A 398 14.42 -25.48 6.91
N GLU A 399 13.21 -25.38 7.47
CA GLU A 399 12.15 -26.40 7.35
C GLU A 399 11.61 -26.60 5.92
N TRP A 400 11.70 -25.56 5.04
CA TRP A 400 11.27 -25.69 3.65
C TRP A 400 12.34 -26.30 2.72
N ASN A 401 13.58 -26.44 3.17
CA ASN A 401 14.69 -26.97 2.36
C ASN A 401 14.83 -26.32 0.97
N GLY A 402 14.60 -25.02 0.86
CA GLY A 402 14.66 -24.28 -0.39
C GLY A 402 13.40 -24.36 -1.27
N ASP A 403 12.32 -24.95 -0.78
CA ASP A 403 11.05 -25.04 -1.52
C ASP A 403 10.16 -23.82 -1.22
N VAL A 404 10.19 -22.82 -2.08
CA VAL A 404 9.38 -21.60 -1.92
C VAL A 404 7.87 -21.85 -2.05
N SER A 405 7.45 -22.99 -2.63
CA SER A 405 6.02 -23.29 -2.80
C SER A 405 5.28 -23.45 -1.45
N LYS A 406 6.00 -23.73 -0.37
CA LYS A 406 5.46 -23.77 0.99
C LYS A 406 4.86 -22.45 1.48
N ILE A 407 5.21 -21.35 0.84
CA ILE A 407 4.68 -20.02 1.15
C ILE A 407 3.16 -19.94 0.91
N TYR A 408 2.63 -20.71 -0.05
CA TYR A 408 1.19 -20.78 -0.32
C TYR A 408 0.40 -21.37 0.83
N ASP A 409 0.98 -22.34 1.57
CA ASP A 409 0.35 -22.94 2.75
C ASP A 409 0.32 -21.98 3.94
N GLU A 410 1.31 -21.05 4.03
CA GLU A 410 1.50 -20.21 5.21
C GLU A 410 0.97 -18.79 5.08
N MET A 411 1.01 -18.22 3.87
CA MET A 411 0.68 -16.81 3.62
C MET A 411 -0.65 -16.63 2.92
N SER A 412 -1.41 -17.71 2.68
CA SER A 412 -2.77 -17.64 2.14
C SER A 412 -3.79 -17.29 3.23
N PHE A 413 -4.84 -16.56 2.82
CA PHE A 413 -5.95 -16.14 3.67
C PHE A 413 -6.96 -17.28 3.91
#